data_8826cfcddda2c87e6f4d69adfe54c236
#
_entry.id   8826cfcddda2c87e6f4d69adfe54c236
#
_cell.length_a   1.000
_cell.length_b   1.000
_cell.length_c   1.000
_cell.angle_alpha   90.00
_cell.angle_beta   90.00
_cell.angle_gamma   90.00
#
_symmetry.space_group_name_H-M   'P 1'
#
loop_
_entity.id
_entity.type
_entity.pdbx_description
1 polymer ?
#
loop_
_entity_poly.entity_id
_entity_poly.type
_entity_poly.pdbx_seq_one_letter_code
_entity_poly.pdbx_strand_id
1 'polypeptide(L)'
;MNAGASLPWPPEAEAAEAALFDDTLVCDALLPAGFSTRATAAIRLAQAETLLKGLAQIEDLRSEEGAEEKRGELPLLAQRMDAKLDLVLVLLGRLVRQNSEQLPVRSVRWSRNGMRMLLSDAPGIGAEGTLCVQAADWLPDDL
;
A
#
# COMPACT_ATOMS: atom_id res chain seq x y z
N MET A 1 -2.77 10.38 -35.65
CA MET A 1 -3.35 9.96 -34.35
C MET A 1 -3.52 8.46 -34.37
N ASN A 2 -2.55 7.72 -33.89
CA ASN A 2 -2.69 6.28 -33.72
C ASN A 2 -3.32 6.03 -32.35
N ALA A 3 -4.62 5.76 -32.37
CA ALA A 3 -5.26 5.06 -31.27
C ALA A 3 -4.60 3.69 -31.22
N GLY A 4 -3.72 3.48 -30.25
CA GLY A 4 -3.17 2.17 -29.97
C GLY A 4 -4.32 1.23 -29.68
N ALA A 5 -4.63 0.36 -30.63
CA ALA A 5 -5.53 -0.74 -30.42
C ALA A 5 -4.91 -1.57 -29.29
N SER A 6 -5.44 -1.44 -28.07
CA SER A 6 -5.10 -2.37 -27.00
C SER A 6 -5.48 -3.75 -27.51
N LEU A 7 -4.51 -4.60 -27.67
CA LEU A 7 -4.73 -6.00 -27.99
C LEU A 7 -5.73 -6.55 -26.96
N PRO A 8 -6.76 -7.25 -27.42
CA PRO A 8 -7.72 -7.86 -26.49
C PRO A 8 -6.99 -8.80 -25.55
N TRP A 9 -7.32 -8.73 -24.30
CA TRP A 9 -6.74 -9.62 -23.28
C TRP A 9 -7.04 -11.07 -23.66
N PRO A 10 -6.12 -11.99 -23.39
CA PRO A 10 -6.41 -13.40 -23.55
C PRO A 10 -7.57 -13.79 -22.62
N PRO A 11 -8.43 -14.73 -23.03
CA PRO A 11 -9.63 -15.10 -22.28
C PRO A 11 -9.32 -15.58 -20.84
N GLU A 12 -8.14 -16.15 -20.61
CA GLU A 12 -7.68 -16.55 -19.29
C GLU A 12 -7.42 -15.33 -18.38
N ALA A 13 -6.91 -14.24 -18.94
CA ALA A 13 -6.69 -13.00 -18.19
C ALA A 13 -8.01 -12.29 -17.90
N GLU A 14 -8.98 -12.32 -18.82
CA GLU A 14 -10.33 -11.79 -18.58
C GLU A 14 -11.05 -12.57 -17.48
N ALA A 15 -10.93 -13.89 -17.47
CA ALA A 15 -11.50 -14.74 -16.44
C ALA A 15 -10.86 -14.48 -15.05
N ALA A 16 -9.54 -14.27 -15.02
CA ALA A 16 -8.83 -13.91 -13.80
C ALA A 16 -9.24 -12.52 -13.28
N GLU A 17 -9.38 -11.54 -14.15
CA GLU A 17 -9.85 -10.20 -13.80
C GLU A 17 -11.27 -10.24 -13.20
N ALA A 18 -12.17 -10.99 -13.81
CA ALA A 18 -13.52 -11.19 -13.30
C ALA A 18 -13.52 -11.87 -11.93
N ALA A 19 -12.72 -12.91 -11.75
CA ALA A 19 -12.60 -13.61 -10.46
C ALA A 19 -12.07 -12.72 -9.34
N LEU A 20 -11.19 -11.77 -9.66
CA LEU A 20 -10.59 -10.86 -8.68
C LEU A 20 -11.52 -9.70 -8.30
N PHE A 21 -12.27 -9.16 -9.26
CA PHE A 21 -12.88 -7.84 -9.11
C PHE A 21 -14.40 -7.80 -9.31
N ASP A 22 -15.02 -8.83 -9.86
CA ASP A 22 -16.48 -8.86 -9.96
C ASP A 22 -17.12 -9.07 -8.58
N ASP A 23 -18.24 -8.40 -8.37
CA ASP A 23 -19.05 -8.49 -7.14
C ASP A 23 -18.30 -8.17 -5.82
N THR A 24 -17.24 -7.34 -5.89
CA THR A 24 -16.48 -6.95 -4.72
C THR A 24 -16.08 -5.47 -4.75
N LEU A 25 -15.79 -4.93 -3.57
CA LEU A 25 -15.22 -3.59 -3.48
C LEU A 25 -13.80 -3.59 -4.06
N VAL A 26 -13.55 -2.67 -4.98
CA VAL A 26 -12.28 -2.53 -5.70
C VAL A 26 -11.65 -1.18 -5.36
N CYS A 27 -10.35 -1.21 -5.10
CA CYS A 27 -9.53 -0.02 -4.90
C CYS A 27 -8.45 0.06 -5.97
N ASP A 28 -8.24 1.26 -6.50
CA ASP A 28 -7.17 1.57 -7.45
C ASP A 28 -6.25 2.64 -6.87
N ALA A 29 -4.95 2.46 -6.97
CA ALA A 29 -3.97 3.45 -6.56
C ALA A 29 -2.66 3.34 -7.35
N LEU A 30 -1.90 4.42 -7.35
CA LEU A 30 -0.50 4.44 -7.79
C LEU A 30 0.37 4.33 -6.54
N LEU A 31 1.04 3.21 -6.38
CA LEU A 31 1.85 2.89 -5.21
C LEU A 31 3.20 2.32 -5.64
N PRO A 32 4.27 2.56 -4.85
CA PRO A 32 5.46 1.73 -4.94
C PRO A 32 5.10 0.28 -4.62
N ALA A 33 5.29 -0.61 -5.56
CA ALA A 33 4.91 -2.01 -5.42
C ALA A 33 5.80 -2.93 -6.25
N GLY A 34 5.99 -4.15 -5.78
CA GLY A 34 6.78 -5.15 -6.45
C GLY A 34 6.42 -6.57 -6.00
N PHE A 35 6.89 -7.53 -6.76
CA PHE A 35 6.78 -8.95 -6.45
C PHE A 35 8.17 -9.60 -6.51
N SER A 36 8.47 -10.42 -5.52
CA SER A 36 9.69 -11.22 -5.45
C SER A 36 9.35 -12.69 -5.27
N THR A 37 10.06 -13.56 -5.97
CA THR A 37 9.95 -15.01 -5.79
C THR A 37 10.59 -15.52 -4.49
N ARG A 38 11.19 -14.63 -3.70
CA ARG A 38 11.74 -14.99 -2.40
C ARG A 38 10.61 -15.17 -1.39
N ALA A 39 10.67 -16.25 -0.63
CA ALA A 39 9.76 -16.46 0.48
C ALA A 39 10.05 -15.48 1.62
N THR A 40 9.00 -14.87 2.15
CA THR A 40 9.10 -13.99 3.33
C THR A 40 8.97 -14.83 4.60
N ALA A 41 9.81 -14.57 5.59
CA ALA A 41 9.70 -15.21 6.89
C ALA A 41 8.36 -14.86 7.56
N ALA A 42 7.72 -15.84 8.22
CA ALA A 42 6.44 -15.65 8.90
C ALA A 42 6.45 -14.50 9.91
N ILE A 43 7.59 -14.24 10.55
CA ILE A 43 7.75 -13.12 11.48
C ILE A 43 7.64 -11.76 10.78
N ARG A 44 8.13 -11.62 9.55
CA ARG A 44 7.98 -10.38 8.77
C ARG A 44 6.54 -10.14 8.36
N LEU A 45 5.82 -11.17 7.96
CA LEU A 45 4.39 -11.08 7.65
C LEU A 45 3.57 -10.65 8.87
N ALA A 46 3.86 -11.21 10.04
CA ALA A 46 3.19 -10.82 11.29
C ALA A 46 3.50 -9.36 11.68
N GLN A 47 4.73 -8.90 11.47
CA GLN A 47 5.12 -7.51 11.69
C GLN A 47 4.42 -6.56 10.72
N ALA A 48 4.34 -6.90 9.44
CA ALA A 48 3.64 -6.13 8.42
C ALA A 48 2.13 -6.02 8.74
N GLU A 49 1.51 -7.11 9.15
CA GLU A 49 0.10 -7.13 9.57
C GLU A 49 -0.14 -6.23 10.78
N THR A 50 0.72 -6.29 11.79
CA THR A 50 0.63 -5.44 12.98
C THR A 50 0.78 -3.96 12.62
N LEU A 51 1.68 -3.64 11.71
CA LEU A 51 1.93 -2.28 11.26
C LEU A 51 0.77 -1.72 10.45
N LEU A 52 0.18 -2.50 9.54
CA LEU A 52 -1.01 -2.12 8.78
C LEU A 52 -2.23 -1.89 9.68
N LYS A 53 -2.42 -2.74 10.70
CA LYS A 53 -3.48 -2.55 11.70
C LYS A 53 -3.27 -1.27 12.51
N GLY A 54 -2.04 -0.98 12.93
CA GLY A 54 -1.68 0.25 13.62
C GLY A 54 -1.93 1.50 12.76
N LEU A 55 -1.58 1.44 11.48
CA LEU A 55 -1.82 2.52 10.53
C LEU A 55 -3.32 2.80 10.35
N ALA A 56 -4.12 1.76 10.18
CA ALA A 56 -5.57 1.90 10.06
C ALA A 56 -6.20 2.54 11.30
N GLN A 57 -5.74 2.18 12.50
CA GLN A 57 -6.20 2.79 13.75
C GLN A 57 -5.85 4.28 13.84
N ILE A 58 -4.65 4.68 13.40
CA ILE A 58 -4.23 6.08 13.37
C ILE A 58 -5.10 6.89 12.40
N GLU A 59 -5.40 6.35 11.23
CA GLU A 59 -6.27 7.01 10.24
C GLU A 59 -7.70 7.17 10.76
N ASP A 60 -8.24 6.16 11.43
CA ASP A 60 -9.56 6.23 12.05
C ASP A 60 -9.63 7.31 13.15
N LEU A 61 -8.62 7.38 14.02
CA LEU A 61 -8.53 8.40 15.07
C LEU A 61 -8.43 9.81 14.49
N ARG A 62 -7.67 10.01 13.40
CA ARG A 62 -7.60 11.30 12.71
C ARG A 62 -8.95 11.74 12.15
N SER A 63 -9.75 10.80 11.66
CA SER A 63 -11.07 11.08 11.13
C SER A 63 -12.05 11.51 12.24
N GLU A 64 -11.90 10.97 13.45
CA GLU A 64 -12.72 11.32 14.62
C GLU A 64 -12.29 12.65 15.27
N GLU A 65 -11.00 12.93 15.34
CA GLU A 65 -10.45 14.17 15.93
C GLU A 65 -10.92 15.44 15.20
N GLY A 66 -11.12 15.37 13.90
CA GLY A 66 -11.69 16.48 13.12
C GLY A 66 -13.11 16.90 13.56
N ALA A 67 -13.82 16.06 14.31
CA ALA A 67 -15.15 16.36 14.83
C ALA A 67 -15.13 16.97 16.25
N GLU A 68 -14.05 16.82 17.03
CA GLU A 68 -13.95 17.24 18.42
C GLU A 68 -13.13 18.54 18.65
N GLU A 69 -12.57 19.16 17.64
CA GLU A 69 -11.63 20.31 17.72
C GLU A 69 -12.19 21.61 18.34
N LYS A 70 -13.32 21.58 19.01
CA LYS A 70 -13.96 22.80 19.54
C LYS A 70 -13.88 23.01 21.06
N ARG A 71 -13.09 22.25 21.81
CA ARG A 71 -13.10 22.35 23.29
C ARG A 71 -11.72 22.41 23.95
N GLY A 72 -11.15 23.62 24.11
CA GLY A 72 -10.18 23.92 25.17
C GLY A 72 -8.69 23.93 24.78
N GLU A 73 -7.82 24.41 25.69
CA GLU A 73 -6.37 24.60 25.47
C GLU A 73 -5.56 23.30 25.33
N LEU A 74 -6.06 22.16 25.81
CA LEU A 74 -5.45 20.84 25.65
C LEU A 74 -5.31 20.41 24.17
N PRO A 75 -6.23 20.71 23.26
CA PRO A 75 -6.08 20.39 21.85
C PRO A 75 -4.87 21.05 21.20
N LEU A 76 -4.48 22.25 21.63
CA LEU A 76 -3.36 22.97 21.03
C LEU A 76 -2.00 22.32 21.33
N LEU A 77 -1.82 21.84 22.56
CA LEU A 77 -0.63 21.09 22.95
C LEU A 77 -0.57 19.73 22.25
N ALA A 78 -1.70 19.04 22.19
CA ALA A 78 -1.83 17.76 21.49
C ALA A 78 -1.52 17.92 19.98
N GLN A 79 -2.02 18.96 19.32
CA GLN A 79 -1.73 19.28 17.93
C GLN A 79 -0.25 19.57 17.69
N ARG A 80 0.41 20.28 18.60
CA ARG A 80 1.86 20.54 18.50
C ARG A 80 2.69 19.27 18.66
N MET A 81 2.29 18.37 19.54
CA MET A 81 2.93 17.08 19.75
C MET A 81 2.71 16.18 18.52
N ASP A 82 1.50 16.15 17.99
CA ASP A 82 1.16 15.39 16.78
C ASP A 82 1.98 15.87 15.58
N ALA A 83 2.08 17.18 15.36
CA ALA A 83 2.91 17.75 14.29
C ALA A 83 4.40 17.41 14.43
N LYS A 84 4.93 17.36 15.66
CA LYS A 84 6.32 16.94 15.91
C LYS A 84 6.51 15.46 15.64
N LEU A 85 5.57 14.62 16.02
CA LEU A 85 5.60 13.18 15.74
C LEU A 85 5.51 12.91 14.24
N ASP A 86 4.65 13.61 13.51
CA ASP A 86 4.56 13.54 12.06
C ASP A 86 5.90 13.90 11.41
N LEU A 87 6.55 14.95 11.87
CA LEU A 87 7.87 15.33 11.37
C LEU A 87 8.92 14.26 11.64
N VAL A 88 8.94 13.68 12.83
CA VAL A 88 9.85 12.58 13.19
C VAL A 88 9.61 11.37 12.28
N LEU A 89 8.35 10.99 12.04
CA LEU A 89 7.99 9.88 11.14
C LEU A 89 8.44 10.14 9.71
N VAL A 90 8.27 11.37 9.20
CA VAL A 90 8.76 11.75 7.86
C VAL A 90 10.28 11.65 7.76
N LEU A 91 11.00 12.12 8.78
CA LEU A 91 12.47 12.06 8.82
C LEU A 91 12.98 10.61 8.93
N LEU A 92 12.34 9.78 9.75
CA LEU A 92 12.64 8.36 9.83
C LEU A 92 12.37 7.64 8.52
N GLY A 93 11.24 7.92 7.87
CA GLY A 93 10.91 7.37 6.56
C GLY A 93 11.95 7.74 5.50
N ARG A 94 12.45 8.99 5.51
CA ARG A 94 13.55 9.39 4.62
C ARG A 94 14.84 8.64 4.90
N LEU A 95 15.19 8.47 6.17
CA LEU A 95 16.40 7.75 6.57
C LEU A 95 16.34 6.29 6.14
N VAL A 96 15.21 5.64 6.31
CA VAL A 96 14.98 4.25 5.88
C VAL A 96 15.07 4.14 4.36
N ARG A 97 14.43 5.04 3.60
CA ARG A 97 14.49 5.06 2.13
C ARG A 97 15.91 5.24 1.57
N GLN A 98 16.76 5.99 2.27
CA GLN A 98 18.15 6.15 1.85
C GLN A 98 18.96 4.84 1.93
N ASN A 99 18.49 3.90 2.75
CA ASN A 99 19.16 2.62 3.01
C ASN A 99 18.43 1.40 2.42
N SER A 100 17.29 1.58 1.79
CA SER A 100 16.50 0.50 1.18
C SER A 100 16.37 0.67 -0.33
N GLU A 101 16.20 -0.43 -1.04
CA GLU A 101 15.86 -0.41 -2.45
C GLU A 101 14.47 0.17 -2.63
N GLN A 102 14.36 1.20 -3.47
CA GLN A 102 13.07 1.82 -3.76
C GLN A 102 12.28 0.95 -4.74
N LEU A 103 11.05 0.63 -4.38
CA LEU A 103 10.11 -0.02 -5.27
C LEU A 103 9.60 0.96 -6.34
N PRO A 104 9.48 0.54 -7.60
CA PRO A 104 8.90 1.39 -8.63
C PRO A 104 7.42 1.64 -8.38
N VAL A 105 6.97 2.87 -8.66
CA VAL A 105 5.54 3.24 -8.59
C VAL A 105 4.79 2.54 -9.70
N ARG A 106 3.73 1.84 -9.36
CA ARG A 106 2.89 1.06 -10.26
C ARG A 106 1.41 1.35 -10.06
N SER A 107 0.63 1.18 -11.10
CA SER A 107 -0.82 1.12 -10.96
C SER A 107 -1.20 -0.22 -10.34
N VAL A 108 -1.81 -0.17 -9.18
CA VAL A 108 -2.23 -1.34 -8.41
C VAL A 108 -3.73 -1.31 -8.24
N ARG A 109 -4.38 -2.42 -8.54
CA ARG A 109 -5.80 -2.64 -8.28
C ARG A 109 -5.95 -3.83 -7.34
N TRP A 110 -6.74 -3.69 -6.29
CA TRP A 110 -6.96 -4.78 -5.34
C TRP A 110 -8.39 -4.85 -4.85
N SER A 111 -8.73 -6.03 -4.41
CA SER A 111 -9.97 -6.36 -3.72
C SER A 111 -9.67 -7.33 -2.59
N ARG A 112 -10.70 -7.78 -1.90
CA ARG A 112 -10.56 -8.87 -0.92
C ARG A 112 -10.09 -10.20 -1.53
N ASN A 113 -10.25 -10.37 -2.85
CA ASN A 113 -9.92 -11.61 -3.54
C ASN A 113 -8.47 -11.64 -4.06
N GLY A 114 -7.81 -10.48 -4.16
CA GLY A 114 -6.45 -10.39 -4.63
C GLY A 114 -6.06 -9.05 -5.21
N MET A 115 -4.91 -9.01 -5.86
CA MET A 115 -4.30 -7.81 -6.39
C MET A 115 -3.84 -8.00 -7.83
N ARG A 116 -3.93 -6.94 -8.62
CA ARG A 116 -3.36 -6.84 -9.96
C ARG A 116 -2.38 -5.67 -10.03
N MET A 117 -1.21 -5.92 -10.60
CA MET A 117 -0.22 -4.91 -10.94
C MET A 117 0.50 -5.25 -12.24
N LEU A 118 1.08 -4.25 -12.89
CA LEU A 118 1.92 -4.46 -14.06
C LEU A 118 3.37 -4.66 -13.63
N LEU A 119 3.95 -5.77 -14.02
CA LEU A 119 5.35 -6.12 -13.77
C LEU A 119 6.14 -6.16 -15.09
N SER A 120 7.43 -5.84 -15.03
CA SER A 120 8.34 -5.97 -16.18
C SER A 120 8.52 -7.44 -16.58
N ASP A 121 8.67 -8.30 -15.55
CA ASP A 121 8.79 -9.74 -15.69
C ASP A 121 7.68 -10.39 -14.87
N ALA A 122 6.68 -10.90 -15.55
CA ALA A 122 5.59 -11.58 -14.90
C ALA A 122 6.03 -12.95 -14.36
N PRO A 123 5.75 -13.27 -13.09
CA PRO A 123 5.95 -14.62 -12.59
C PRO A 123 5.04 -15.60 -13.34
N GLY A 124 5.46 -16.83 -13.47
CA GLY A 124 4.63 -17.88 -14.06
C GLY A 124 3.37 -18.14 -13.25
N ILE A 125 2.33 -18.66 -13.88
CA ILE A 125 1.09 -19.06 -13.20
C ILE A 125 1.43 -20.10 -12.14
N GLY A 126 0.93 -19.87 -10.92
CA GLY A 126 1.21 -20.72 -9.76
C GLY A 126 2.54 -20.44 -9.05
N ALA A 127 3.29 -19.43 -9.49
CA ALA A 127 4.50 -19.03 -8.79
C ALA A 127 4.14 -18.42 -7.42
N GLU A 128 4.86 -18.86 -6.40
CA GLU A 128 4.74 -18.32 -5.04
C GLU A 128 5.86 -17.29 -4.80
N GLY A 129 5.56 -16.29 -3.96
CA GLY A 129 6.51 -15.26 -3.63
C GLY A 129 5.99 -14.24 -2.64
N THR A 130 6.69 -13.12 -2.54
CA THR A 130 6.37 -12.03 -1.65
C THR A 130 5.90 -10.82 -2.43
N LEU A 131 4.76 -10.29 -2.05
CA LEU A 131 4.25 -9.01 -2.51
C LEU A 131 4.74 -7.92 -1.57
N CYS A 132 5.37 -6.88 -2.13
CA CYS A 132 5.84 -5.72 -1.39
C CYS A 132 5.06 -4.49 -1.86
N VAL A 133 4.49 -3.74 -0.93
CA VAL A 133 3.71 -2.53 -1.20
C VAL A 133 4.06 -1.47 -0.18
N GLN A 134 4.34 -0.26 -0.65
CA GLN A 134 4.46 0.90 0.24
C GLN A 134 3.08 1.52 0.45
N ALA A 135 2.50 1.28 1.61
CA ALA A 135 1.15 1.73 1.93
C ALA A 135 1.03 3.24 2.23
N ALA A 136 2.13 3.88 2.61
CA ALA A 136 2.20 5.31 2.88
C ALA A 136 3.59 5.88 2.59
N ASP A 137 3.68 7.15 2.20
CA ASP A 137 4.94 7.80 1.82
C ASP A 137 6.03 7.79 2.89
N TRP A 138 5.65 7.68 4.14
CA TRP A 138 6.52 7.68 5.30
C TRP A 138 6.87 6.28 5.81
N LEU A 139 6.22 5.23 5.28
CA LEU A 139 6.56 3.84 5.59
C LEU A 139 7.74 3.37 4.73
N PRO A 140 8.62 2.52 5.26
CA PRO A 140 9.63 1.86 4.45
C PRO A 140 8.99 0.91 3.43
N ASP A 141 9.68 0.70 2.31
CA ASP A 141 9.22 -0.11 1.17
C ASP A 141 9.10 -1.62 1.46
N ASP A 142 9.45 -2.05 2.68
CA ASP A 142 9.59 -3.45 3.07
C ASP A 142 8.39 -3.99 3.89
N LEU A 143 7.18 -3.63 3.50
CA LEU A 143 6.00 -4.25 4.11
C LEU A 143 5.45 -5.39 3.27
#